data_13743587337498b4b9dc44e809489269
#
_entry.id   13743587337498b4b9dc44e809489269
#
_cell.length_a   1.000
_cell.length_b   1.000
_cell.length_c   1.000
_cell.angle_alpha   90.00
_cell.angle_beta   90.00
_cell.angle_gamma   90.00
#
_symmetry.space_group_name_H-M   'P 1'
#
loop_
_entity.id
_entity.type
_entity.pdbx_description
1 polymer ?
#
loop_
_entity_poly.entity_id
_entity_poly.type
_entity_poly.pdbx_seq_one_letter_code
_entity_poly.pdbx_strand_id
1 'polypeptide(L)'
;LCPLLGLCESQKLGVENERPVVKKKALTPHYDVTAAIIQKNGRVLIAQRPANKLLGGLWEFPGGKRERGESLDSCLRREIREELGMKIAVIGPQRMTLKHAYTHFKITLHVFEARWVSGKARAIEVADFKWVRPKELANYPMGKTDRAIARAIKR
;
A
#
# COMPACT_ATOMS: atom_id res chain seq x y z
N LEU A 1 -20.17 25.27 32.30
CA LEU A 1 -20.98 26.40 31.80
C LEU A 1 -20.41 26.83 30.45
N CYS A 2 -21.26 26.89 29.42
CA CYS A 2 -20.85 27.33 28.08
C CYS A 2 -20.59 28.85 28.11
N PRO A 3 -19.44 29.36 27.64
CA PRO A 3 -19.15 30.79 27.65
C PRO A 3 -20.07 31.61 26.70
N LEU A 4 -20.81 30.93 25.83
CA LEU A 4 -21.76 31.53 24.89
C LEU A 4 -23.22 31.47 25.40
N LEU A 5 -23.41 31.19 26.68
CA LEU A 5 -24.74 31.15 27.29
C LEU A 5 -25.46 32.47 27.05
N GLY A 6 -26.66 32.44 26.47
CA GLY A 6 -27.46 33.64 26.13
C GLY A 6 -27.18 34.22 24.74
N LEU A 7 -26.09 33.90 24.10
CA LEU A 7 -25.74 34.32 22.72
C LEU A 7 -25.96 33.20 21.68
N CYS A 8 -26.14 31.96 22.15
CA CYS A 8 -26.25 30.78 21.30
C CYS A 8 -27.66 30.60 20.76
N GLU A 9 -27.87 30.69 19.46
CA GLU A 9 -29.17 30.44 18.83
C GLU A 9 -29.70 29.03 19.08
N SER A 10 -28.82 28.01 19.13
CA SER A 10 -29.24 26.62 19.44
C SER A 10 -29.86 26.52 20.85
N GLN A 11 -29.35 27.25 21.82
CA GLN A 11 -29.87 27.30 23.16
C GLN A 11 -31.22 28.02 23.21
N LYS A 12 -31.35 29.18 22.52
CA LYS A 12 -32.63 29.90 22.43
C LYS A 12 -33.73 29.06 21.80
N LEU A 13 -33.36 28.15 20.89
CA LEU A 13 -34.28 27.23 20.22
C LEU A 13 -34.46 25.88 20.96
N GLY A 14 -33.72 25.64 22.05
CA GLY A 14 -33.78 24.39 22.83
C GLY A 14 -33.28 23.16 22.08
N VAL A 15 -32.45 23.34 21.03
CA VAL A 15 -31.95 22.26 20.16
C VAL A 15 -30.47 21.97 20.34
N GLU A 16 -29.85 22.42 21.43
CA GLU A 16 -28.43 22.23 21.72
C GLU A 16 -28.02 20.76 21.82
N ASN A 17 -28.94 19.87 22.26
CA ASN A 17 -28.71 18.44 22.33
C ASN A 17 -28.86 17.73 20.97
N GLU A 18 -29.49 18.38 20.00
CA GLU A 18 -29.68 17.87 18.64
C GLU A 18 -28.59 18.37 17.67
N ARG A 19 -27.74 19.28 18.13
CA ARG A 19 -26.68 19.93 17.33
C ARG A 19 -25.32 19.78 18.00
N PRO A 20 -24.27 19.53 17.25
CA PRO A 20 -24.25 19.20 15.82
C PRO A 20 -24.84 17.80 15.53
N VAL A 21 -25.50 17.65 14.40
CA VAL A 21 -25.99 16.33 13.95
C VAL A 21 -24.77 15.45 13.66
N VAL A 22 -24.47 14.54 14.58
CA VAL A 22 -23.34 13.60 14.44
C VAL A 22 -23.69 12.57 13.37
N LYS A 23 -23.20 12.77 12.15
CA LYS A 23 -23.28 11.74 11.12
C LYS A 23 -22.55 10.50 11.61
N LYS A 24 -23.23 9.33 11.66
CA LYS A 24 -22.55 8.05 11.93
C LYS A 24 -21.36 7.91 10.99
N LYS A 25 -20.17 7.80 11.57
CA LYS A 25 -18.93 7.63 10.80
C LYS A 25 -19.04 6.32 10.04
N ALA A 26 -19.03 6.38 8.70
CA ALA A 26 -19.03 5.19 7.87
C ALA A 26 -17.81 4.33 8.24
N LEU A 27 -17.99 3.00 8.25
CA LEU A 27 -16.87 2.08 8.48
C LEU A 27 -15.82 2.32 7.42
N THR A 28 -14.59 2.61 7.86
CA THR A 28 -13.47 2.81 6.96
C THR A 28 -13.09 1.47 6.33
N PRO A 29 -13.15 1.32 5.00
CA PRO A 29 -12.77 0.08 4.32
C PRO A 29 -11.36 -0.36 4.71
N HIS A 30 -11.15 -1.67 4.83
CA HIS A 30 -9.86 -2.27 5.12
C HIS A 30 -9.52 -3.29 4.05
N TYR A 31 -8.29 -3.24 3.54
CA TYR A 31 -7.80 -4.12 2.48
C TYR A 31 -6.51 -4.82 2.89
N ASP A 32 -6.43 -6.10 2.56
CA ASP A 32 -5.16 -6.81 2.53
C ASP A 32 -4.46 -6.53 1.20
N VAL A 33 -3.19 -6.19 1.27
CA VAL A 33 -2.34 -5.86 0.13
C VAL A 33 -1.05 -6.68 0.23
N THR A 34 -0.54 -7.15 -0.89
CA THR A 34 0.72 -7.90 -0.94
C THR A 34 1.83 -7.07 -1.58
N ALA A 35 3.08 -7.31 -1.19
CA ALA A 35 4.26 -6.77 -1.86
C ALA A 35 5.36 -7.82 -1.93
N ALA A 36 6.10 -7.87 -3.04
CA ALA A 36 7.19 -8.79 -3.27
C ALA A 36 8.56 -8.12 -3.20
N ILE A 37 9.45 -8.65 -2.37
CA ILE A 37 10.88 -8.39 -2.46
C ILE A 37 11.46 -9.42 -3.45
N ILE A 38 11.51 -9.06 -4.74
CA ILE A 38 12.03 -9.95 -5.78
C ILE A 38 13.52 -9.66 -5.95
N GLN A 39 14.34 -10.68 -5.70
CA GLN A 39 15.80 -10.56 -5.78
C GLN A 39 16.37 -11.31 -6.99
N LYS A 40 17.37 -10.68 -7.65
CA LYS A 40 18.15 -11.28 -8.74
C LYS A 40 19.53 -10.63 -8.80
N ASN A 41 20.57 -11.44 -8.76
CA ASN A 41 21.97 -10.98 -8.89
C ASN A 41 22.33 -9.80 -7.95
N GLY A 42 21.93 -9.90 -6.67
CA GLY A 42 22.18 -8.85 -5.66
C GLY A 42 21.39 -7.55 -5.86
N ARG A 43 20.39 -7.55 -6.74
CA ARG A 43 19.49 -6.43 -6.98
C ARG A 43 18.08 -6.80 -6.58
N VAL A 44 17.28 -5.80 -6.26
CA VAL A 44 15.84 -5.91 -5.97
C VAL A 44 15.05 -5.19 -7.07
N LEU A 45 13.89 -5.74 -7.40
CA LEU A 45 12.97 -5.15 -8.35
C LEU A 45 12.10 -4.11 -7.65
N ILE A 46 12.01 -2.94 -8.25
CA ILE A 46 11.04 -1.89 -7.88
C ILE A 46 10.25 -1.48 -9.12
N ALA A 47 9.01 -1.06 -8.92
CA ALA A 47 8.10 -0.60 -9.96
C ALA A 47 7.66 0.84 -9.68
N GLN A 48 7.36 1.60 -10.73
CA GLN A 48 6.86 2.97 -10.60
C GLN A 48 5.36 3.01 -10.87
N ARG A 49 4.62 3.60 -9.95
CA ARG A 49 3.16 3.74 -10.07
C ARG A 49 2.80 4.67 -11.23
N PRO A 50 1.78 4.33 -12.04
CA PRO A 50 1.25 5.23 -13.04
C PRO A 50 0.80 6.57 -12.44
N ALA A 51 1.04 7.67 -13.15
CA ALA A 51 0.79 9.03 -12.66
C ALA A 51 -0.67 9.30 -12.26
N ASN A 52 -1.62 8.60 -12.88
CA ASN A 52 -3.06 8.74 -12.65
C ASN A 52 -3.59 7.87 -11.50
N LYS A 53 -2.75 7.05 -10.85
CA LYS A 53 -3.13 6.22 -9.69
C LYS A 53 -2.75 6.92 -8.37
N LEU A 54 -3.32 6.45 -7.26
CA LEU A 54 -2.96 6.90 -5.90
C LEU A 54 -1.43 6.79 -5.70
N LEU A 55 -0.80 7.84 -5.17
CA LEU A 55 0.66 7.94 -5.02
C LEU A 55 1.40 7.82 -6.37
N GLY A 56 0.81 8.31 -7.45
CA GLY A 56 1.38 8.26 -8.80
C GLY A 56 2.80 8.82 -8.86
N GLY A 57 3.65 8.19 -9.67
CA GLY A 57 5.06 8.55 -9.82
C GLY A 57 5.99 8.04 -8.72
N LEU A 58 5.46 7.58 -7.57
CA LEU A 58 6.30 6.97 -6.54
C LEU A 58 6.72 5.54 -6.94
N TRP A 59 7.87 5.13 -6.43
CA TRP A 59 8.38 3.77 -6.55
C TRP A 59 7.88 2.91 -5.41
N GLU A 60 7.62 1.65 -5.69
CA GLU A 60 7.10 0.67 -4.75
C GLU A 60 7.69 -0.72 -5.00
N PHE A 61 7.55 -1.61 -4.02
CA PHE A 61 7.74 -3.04 -4.25
C PHE A 61 6.50 -3.58 -4.93
N PRO A 62 6.63 -4.30 -6.08
CA PRO A 62 5.50 -4.71 -6.88
C PRO A 62 4.58 -5.66 -6.12
N GLY A 63 3.29 -5.58 -6.38
CA GLY A 63 2.22 -6.31 -5.74
C GLY A 63 0.94 -5.49 -5.67
N GLY A 64 -0.11 -6.04 -5.04
CA GLY A 64 -1.37 -5.35 -5.06
C GLY A 64 -2.42 -5.87 -4.10
N LYS A 65 -3.66 -5.47 -4.34
CA LYS A 65 -4.79 -5.73 -3.47
C LYS A 65 -5.30 -7.16 -3.62
N ARG A 66 -5.48 -7.85 -2.47
CA ARG A 66 -6.07 -9.18 -2.44
C ARG A 66 -7.54 -9.14 -2.83
N GLU A 67 -7.95 -10.02 -3.74
CA GLU A 67 -9.32 -10.23 -4.12
C GLU A 67 -10.05 -11.18 -3.15
N ARG A 68 -11.38 -11.19 -3.23
CA ARG A 68 -12.20 -12.06 -2.37
C ARG A 68 -11.96 -13.53 -2.71
N GLY A 69 -11.67 -14.33 -1.68
CA GLY A 69 -11.41 -15.77 -1.82
C GLY A 69 -9.98 -16.13 -2.28
N GLU A 70 -9.15 -15.13 -2.56
CA GLU A 70 -7.77 -15.33 -2.98
C GLU A 70 -6.84 -15.50 -1.77
N SER A 71 -5.83 -16.39 -1.86
CA SER A 71 -4.76 -16.45 -0.88
C SER A 71 -3.76 -15.32 -1.12
N LEU A 72 -2.97 -14.95 -0.10
CA LEU A 72 -1.93 -13.90 -0.25
C LEU A 72 -0.87 -14.28 -1.29
N ASP A 73 -0.49 -15.58 -1.35
CA ASP A 73 0.46 -16.09 -2.35
C ASP A 73 -0.10 -16.01 -3.77
N SER A 74 -1.37 -16.40 -3.96
CA SER A 74 -2.04 -16.30 -5.27
C SER A 74 -2.17 -14.86 -5.72
N CYS A 75 -2.57 -13.97 -4.81
CA CYS A 75 -2.64 -12.53 -5.04
C CYS A 75 -1.29 -12.00 -5.55
N LEU A 76 -0.22 -12.26 -4.82
CA LEU A 76 1.10 -11.78 -5.18
C LEU A 76 1.55 -12.26 -6.56
N ARG A 77 1.33 -13.55 -6.87
CA ARG A 77 1.67 -14.11 -8.19
C ARG A 77 0.83 -13.52 -9.32
N ARG A 78 -0.46 -13.26 -9.09
CA ARG A 78 -1.36 -12.61 -10.06
C ARG A 78 -0.89 -11.21 -10.35
N GLU A 79 -0.72 -10.38 -9.31
CA GLU A 79 -0.29 -8.98 -9.44
C GLU A 79 1.04 -8.84 -10.18
N ILE A 80 2.06 -9.64 -9.84
CA ILE A 80 3.35 -9.60 -10.52
C ILE A 80 3.23 -9.99 -12.01
N ARG A 81 2.31 -10.89 -12.34
CA ARG A 81 2.06 -11.25 -13.74
C ARG A 81 1.36 -10.12 -14.50
N GLU A 82 0.37 -9.49 -13.89
CA GLU A 82 -0.40 -8.39 -14.46
C GLU A 82 0.47 -7.14 -14.64
N GLU A 83 1.20 -6.76 -13.60
CA GLU A 83 2.03 -5.55 -13.61
C GLU A 83 3.29 -5.67 -14.48
N LEU A 84 3.95 -6.84 -14.48
CA LEU A 84 5.30 -7.00 -15.00
C LEU A 84 5.47 -8.17 -15.98
N GLY A 85 4.46 -9.01 -16.21
CA GLY A 85 4.54 -10.18 -17.09
C GLY A 85 5.49 -11.28 -16.58
N MET A 86 5.82 -11.28 -15.31
CA MET A 86 6.77 -12.21 -14.71
C MET A 86 6.06 -13.33 -13.93
N LYS A 87 6.73 -14.48 -13.85
CA LYS A 87 6.37 -15.56 -12.91
C LYS A 87 7.38 -15.59 -11.77
N ILE A 88 6.87 -15.64 -10.56
CA ILE A 88 7.67 -15.69 -9.33
C ILE A 88 7.30 -16.92 -8.50
N ALA A 89 8.22 -17.32 -7.62
CA ALA A 89 7.97 -18.25 -6.52
C ALA A 89 8.21 -17.52 -5.20
N VAL A 90 7.21 -17.55 -4.30
CA VAL A 90 7.36 -17.03 -2.93
C VAL A 90 8.32 -17.93 -2.16
N ILE A 91 9.22 -17.34 -1.39
CA ILE A 91 10.26 -18.05 -0.63
C ILE A 91 9.99 -17.86 0.85
N GLY A 92 9.81 -18.98 1.54
CA GLY A 92 9.63 -18.97 3.01
C GLY A 92 8.35 -18.30 3.50
N PRO A 93 8.28 -18.00 4.79
CA PRO A 93 7.13 -17.34 5.40
C PRO A 93 7.07 -15.85 5.04
N GLN A 94 5.95 -15.24 5.38
CA GLN A 94 5.78 -13.79 5.27
C GLN A 94 6.89 -13.05 6.04
N ARG A 95 7.60 -12.16 5.35
CA ARG A 95 8.75 -11.42 5.88
C ARG A 95 8.37 -10.39 6.93
N MET A 96 7.29 -9.65 6.66
CA MET A 96 6.78 -8.62 7.56
C MET A 96 5.34 -8.24 7.24
N THR A 97 4.68 -7.63 8.23
CA THR A 97 3.36 -7.02 8.09
C THR A 97 3.44 -5.55 8.46
N LEU A 98 2.86 -4.70 7.64
CA LEU A 98 2.77 -3.26 7.89
C LEU A 98 1.31 -2.82 7.82
N LYS A 99 0.83 -2.11 8.84
CA LYS A 99 -0.50 -1.51 8.84
C LYS A 99 -0.36 -0.02 8.50
N HIS A 100 -1.21 0.46 7.62
CA HIS A 100 -1.24 1.87 7.25
C HIS A 100 -2.68 2.36 7.07
N ALA A 101 -2.95 3.59 7.49
CA ALA A 101 -4.25 4.24 7.32
C ALA A 101 -4.09 5.43 6.37
N TYR A 102 -4.89 5.42 5.32
CA TYR A 102 -5.15 6.56 4.46
C TYR A 102 -6.43 7.27 4.93
N THR A 103 -6.74 8.43 4.36
CA THR A 103 -7.93 9.21 4.72
C THR A 103 -9.23 8.41 4.56
N HIS A 104 -9.33 7.60 3.51
CA HIS A 104 -10.59 6.93 3.13
C HIS A 104 -10.57 5.41 3.30
N PHE A 105 -9.41 4.80 3.58
CA PHE A 105 -9.27 3.35 3.77
C PHE A 105 -8.03 3.01 4.60
N LYS A 106 -7.99 1.77 5.08
CA LYS A 106 -6.84 1.19 5.79
C LYS A 106 -6.32 0.00 5.01
N ILE A 107 -5.03 -0.28 5.15
CA ILE A 107 -4.40 -1.47 4.58
C ILE A 107 -3.64 -2.26 5.64
N THR A 108 -3.58 -3.57 5.43
CA THR A 108 -2.54 -4.43 5.96
C THR A 108 -1.69 -4.91 4.79
N LEU A 109 -0.44 -4.47 4.74
CA LEU A 109 0.53 -4.85 3.72
C LEU A 109 1.30 -6.07 4.18
N HIS A 110 1.19 -7.17 3.43
CA HIS A 110 1.87 -8.44 3.63
C HIS A 110 3.06 -8.53 2.68
N VAL A 111 4.26 -8.54 3.23
CA VAL A 111 5.50 -8.52 2.44
C VAL A 111 6.11 -9.91 2.40
N PHE A 112 6.45 -10.38 1.20
CA PHE A 112 7.06 -11.68 0.96
C PHE A 112 8.37 -11.53 0.21
N GLU A 113 9.32 -12.43 0.49
CA GLU A 113 10.46 -12.63 -0.38
C GLU A 113 10.06 -13.54 -1.54
N ALA A 114 10.51 -13.21 -2.73
CA ALA A 114 10.21 -13.98 -3.92
C ALA A 114 11.44 -14.05 -4.84
N ARG A 115 11.54 -15.16 -5.59
CA ARG A 115 12.53 -15.31 -6.65
C ARG A 115 11.86 -15.26 -8.01
N TRP A 116 12.55 -14.71 -8.97
CA TRP A 116 12.18 -14.81 -10.37
C TRP A 116 12.24 -16.26 -10.83
N VAL A 117 11.22 -16.72 -11.53
CA VAL A 117 11.15 -18.09 -12.10
C VAL A 117 11.27 -18.03 -13.61
N SER A 118 10.44 -17.23 -14.26
CA SER A 118 10.43 -17.10 -15.72
C SER A 118 9.72 -15.80 -16.17
N GLY A 119 9.74 -15.54 -17.47
CA GLY A 119 9.19 -14.32 -18.06
C GLY A 119 10.21 -13.18 -18.08
N LYS A 120 10.12 -12.31 -19.07
CA LYS A 120 10.91 -11.07 -19.16
C LYS A 120 10.08 -9.95 -18.54
N ALA A 121 10.65 -9.24 -17.57
CA ALA A 121 10.00 -8.09 -16.98
C ALA A 121 9.66 -7.04 -18.06
N ARG A 122 8.44 -6.55 -18.04
CA ARG A 122 7.91 -5.49 -18.91
C ARG A 122 7.01 -4.59 -18.08
N ALA A 123 7.01 -3.29 -18.32
CA ALA A 123 6.03 -2.38 -17.73
C ALA A 123 4.68 -2.59 -18.46
N ILE A 124 3.75 -3.32 -17.82
CA ILE A 124 2.41 -3.61 -18.35
C ILE A 124 1.39 -2.68 -17.68
N GLU A 125 1.23 -2.78 -16.36
CA GLU A 125 0.33 -1.93 -15.57
C GLU A 125 1.07 -0.94 -14.67
N VAL A 126 2.39 -0.89 -14.76
CA VAL A 126 3.27 0.07 -14.09
C VAL A 126 3.84 1.07 -15.09
N ALA A 127 4.25 2.26 -14.62
CA ALA A 127 4.84 3.27 -15.52
C ALA A 127 6.28 2.92 -15.92
N ASP A 128 7.04 2.32 -15.01
CA ASP A 128 8.43 1.88 -15.23
C ASP A 128 8.79 0.81 -14.20
N PHE A 129 9.91 0.10 -14.40
CA PHE A 129 10.48 -0.80 -13.41
C PHE A 129 12.00 -0.79 -13.47
N LYS A 130 12.65 -1.08 -12.34
CA LYS A 130 14.11 -1.10 -12.25
C LYS A 130 14.62 -2.20 -11.34
N TRP A 131 15.75 -2.78 -11.71
CA TRP A 131 16.57 -3.63 -10.85
C TRP A 131 17.65 -2.77 -10.20
N VAL A 132 17.52 -2.52 -8.89
CA VAL A 132 18.39 -1.62 -8.14
C VAL A 132 19.12 -2.34 -7.03
N ARG A 133 20.32 -1.90 -6.69
CA ARG A 133 21.01 -2.43 -5.51
C ARG A 133 20.30 -1.96 -4.24
N PRO A 134 20.25 -2.76 -3.15
CA PRO A 134 19.60 -2.35 -1.91
C PRO A 134 20.06 -0.98 -1.38
N LYS A 135 21.34 -0.66 -1.53
CA LYS A 135 21.90 0.63 -1.12
C LYS A 135 21.37 1.84 -1.91
N GLU A 136 20.91 1.61 -3.12
CA GLU A 136 20.41 2.66 -4.04
C GLU A 136 18.92 2.97 -3.81
N LEU A 137 18.18 2.13 -3.04
CA LEU A 137 16.76 2.33 -2.76
C LEU A 137 16.44 3.69 -2.12
N ALA A 138 17.40 4.31 -1.43
CA ALA A 138 17.23 5.63 -0.83
C ALA A 138 17.07 6.76 -1.86
N ASN A 139 17.56 6.55 -3.09
CA ASN A 139 17.51 7.53 -4.18
C ASN A 139 16.14 7.55 -4.90
N TYR A 140 15.26 6.62 -4.58
CA TYR A 140 13.94 6.50 -5.20
C TYR A 140 12.87 7.06 -4.27
N PRO A 141 12.00 7.99 -4.75
CA PRO A 141 10.88 8.47 -3.96
C PRO A 141 9.88 7.33 -3.75
N MET A 142 9.60 6.99 -2.50
CA MET A 142 8.75 5.87 -2.11
C MET A 142 7.72 6.31 -1.06
N GLY A 143 6.58 5.63 -1.03
CA GLY A 143 5.59 5.73 0.03
C GLY A 143 6.13 5.28 1.40
N LYS A 144 5.39 5.56 2.48
CA LYS A 144 5.82 5.24 3.85
C LYS A 144 6.05 3.75 4.06
N THR A 145 5.20 2.91 3.51
CA THR A 145 5.27 1.44 3.62
C THR A 145 6.47 0.88 2.87
N ASP A 146 6.69 1.32 1.63
CA ASP A 146 7.79 0.86 0.78
C ASP A 146 9.13 1.32 1.33
N ARG A 147 9.19 2.53 1.89
CA ARG A 147 10.37 3.02 2.60
C ARG A 147 10.71 2.18 3.83
N ALA A 148 9.69 1.65 4.54
CA ALA A 148 9.91 0.72 5.66
C ALA A 148 10.46 -0.62 5.17
N ILE A 149 9.95 -1.16 4.06
CA ILE A 149 10.49 -2.37 3.41
C ILE A 149 11.95 -2.14 3.00
N ALA A 150 12.23 -1.04 2.30
CA ALA A 150 13.59 -0.70 1.84
C ALA A 150 14.61 -0.61 2.99
N ARG A 151 14.21 -0.11 4.16
CA ARG A 151 15.06 -0.09 5.37
C ARG A 151 15.34 -1.49 5.92
N ALA A 152 14.34 -2.39 5.86
CA ALA A 152 14.48 -3.76 6.35
C ALA A 152 15.38 -4.63 5.45
N ILE A 153 15.49 -4.32 4.15
CA ILE A 153 16.39 -5.02 3.21
C ILE A 153 17.85 -4.63 3.44
N LYS A 154 18.12 -3.41 3.90
CA LYS A 154 19.50 -2.91 4.12
C LYS A 154 20.19 -3.48 5.35
N ARG A 155 19.45 -4.16 6.23
CA ARG A 155 19.97 -4.82 7.44
C ARG A 155 20.30 -6.28 7.14
#